data_03eeb04b526c3fba195cfb35f5120d46
#
_entry.id   03eeb04b526c3fba195cfb35f5120d46
#
_cell.length_a   1.000
_cell.length_b   1.000
_cell.length_c   1.000
_cell.angle_alpha   90.00
_cell.angle_beta   90.00
_cell.angle_gamma   90.00
#
_symmetry.space_group_name_H-M   'P 1'
#
loop_
_entity.id
_entity.type
_entity.pdbx_description
1 polymer ?
#
loop_
_entity_poly.entity_id
_entity_poly.type
_entity_poly.pdbx_seq_one_letter_code
_entity_poly.pdbx_strand_id
1 'polypeptide(L)'
;MKSSTKQIALTGIGIALFVVFTLCLQVPIFENYYVCLGYIVMAVYCCSVGVISGTIVGTVGVILYCLLISGLRGMPGWVIGNIVIGIVAGLAFRYTRLMPNKYLRYFLCAVAIVSSTFLGIFIMKSIVEMYLYSQPFLLRASNNIFAFIADVVVLLFAVPFCE
;
A
#
# COMPACT_ATOMS: atom_id res chain seq x y z
N MET A 1 12.77 -16.95 14.21
CA MET A 1 12.37 -15.63 14.72
C MET A 1 11.25 -15.85 15.75
N LYS A 2 11.52 -15.59 17.04
CA LYS A 2 10.44 -15.60 18.04
C LYS A 2 9.58 -14.37 17.76
N SER A 3 8.37 -14.57 17.23
CA SER A 3 7.38 -13.50 17.11
C SER A 3 7.03 -13.06 18.53
N SER A 4 7.55 -11.92 18.95
CA SER A 4 7.25 -11.38 20.27
C SER A 4 5.78 -10.98 20.29
N THR A 5 5.06 -11.30 21.36
CA THR A 5 3.67 -10.85 21.61
C THR A 5 3.52 -9.35 21.33
N LYS A 6 4.57 -8.58 21.63
CA LYS A 6 4.65 -7.15 21.32
C LYS A 6 4.53 -6.84 19.81
N GLN A 7 5.18 -7.63 18.94
CA GLN A 7 5.08 -7.41 17.49
C GLN A 7 3.69 -7.73 16.96
N ILE A 8 3.05 -8.77 17.50
CA ILE A 8 1.67 -9.14 17.14
C ILE A 8 0.71 -8.02 17.55
N ALA A 9 0.82 -7.53 18.78
CA ALA A 9 0.01 -6.42 19.28
C ALA A 9 0.20 -5.14 18.46
N LEU A 10 1.46 -4.77 18.16
CA LEU A 10 1.76 -3.61 17.32
C LEU A 10 1.17 -3.77 15.90
N THR A 11 1.28 -4.94 15.29
CA THR A 11 0.70 -5.18 13.96
C THR A 11 -0.82 -5.08 14.00
N GLY A 12 -1.48 -5.58 15.06
CA GLY A 12 -2.93 -5.42 15.25
C GLY A 12 -3.36 -3.96 15.36
N ILE A 13 -2.62 -3.15 16.12
CA ILE A 13 -2.85 -1.70 16.20
C ILE A 13 -2.66 -1.05 14.83
N GLY A 14 -1.63 -1.44 14.08
CA GLY A 14 -1.39 -0.94 12.72
C GLY A 14 -2.54 -1.24 11.78
N ILE A 15 -3.10 -2.44 11.83
CA ILE A 15 -4.26 -2.83 11.03
C ILE A 15 -5.47 -1.94 11.36
N ALA A 16 -5.74 -1.74 12.65
CA ALA A 16 -6.83 -0.86 13.09
C ALA A 16 -6.63 0.58 12.61
N LEU A 17 -5.42 1.13 12.77
CA LEU A 17 -5.07 2.47 12.27
C LEU A 17 -5.21 2.58 10.75
N PHE A 18 -4.75 1.58 9.99
CA PHE A 18 -4.91 1.54 8.53
C PHE A 18 -6.39 1.66 8.15
N VAL A 19 -7.25 0.86 8.78
CA VAL A 19 -8.70 0.88 8.52
C VAL A 19 -9.30 2.24 8.88
N VAL A 20 -9.00 2.78 10.05
CA VAL A 20 -9.51 4.09 10.50
C VAL A 20 -9.07 5.21 9.55
N PHE A 21 -7.79 5.27 9.18
CA PHE A 21 -7.29 6.29 8.24
C PHE A 21 -7.92 6.15 6.85
N THR A 22 -8.17 4.93 6.40
CA THR A 22 -8.84 4.69 5.12
C THR A 22 -10.32 5.07 5.18
N LEU A 23 -11.00 4.88 6.32
CA LEU A 23 -12.42 5.21 6.51
C LEU A 23 -12.67 6.70 6.72
N CYS A 24 -11.91 7.31 7.62
CA CYS A 24 -12.17 8.68 8.08
C CYS A 24 -11.71 9.75 7.09
N LEU A 25 -10.73 9.42 6.24
CA LEU A 25 -10.06 10.37 5.36
C LEU A 25 -10.22 9.94 3.88
N GLN A 26 -11.42 9.51 3.51
CA GLN A 26 -11.76 9.21 2.13
C GLN A 26 -11.97 10.51 1.34
N VAL A 27 -11.01 10.84 0.47
CA VAL A 27 -11.19 11.91 -0.51
C VAL A 27 -11.54 11.27 -1.84
N PRO A 28 -12.78 11.43 -2.34
CA PRO A 28 -13.15 10.91 -3.66
C PRO A 28 -12.39 11.70 -4.74
N ILE A 29 -11.72 10.99 -5.64
CA ILE A 29 -11.04 11.59 -6.79
C ILE A 29 -11.89 11.48 -8.04
N PHE A 30 -12.45 10.30 -8.29
CA PHE A 30 -13.24 10.03 -9.48
C PHE A 30 -14.15 8.80 -9.24
N GLU A 31 -15.46 8.93 -9.52
CA GLU A 31 -16.48 7.89 -9.33
C GLU A 31 -16.34 7.07 -8.03
N ASN A 32 -15.68 5.90 -8.09
CA ASN A 32 -15.48 4.99 -6.96
C ASN A 32 -14.01 4.89 -6.51
N TYR A 33 -13.15 5.85 -6.92
CA TYR A 33 -11.74 5.87 -6.54
C TYR A 33 -11.51 6.89 -5.43
N TYR A 34 -10.92 6.42 -4.33
CA TYR A 34 -10.63 7.21 -3.13
C TYR A 34 -9.15 7.24 -2.83
N VAL A 35 -8.67 8.35 -2.29
CA VAL A 35 -7.31 8.44 -1.71
C VAL A 35 -7.27 7.56 -0.47
N CYS A 36 -6.38 6.58 -0.44
CA CYS A 36 -6.20 5.70 0.69
C CYS A 36 -5.07 6.17 1.60
N LEU A 37 -5.39 7.00 2.60
CA LEU A 37 -4.38 7.47 3.56
C LEU A 37 -3.85 6.35 4.49
N GLY A 38 -4.47 5.20 4.51
CA GLY A 38 -3.95 3.99 5.17
C GLY A 38 -2.54 3.59 4.68
N TYR A 39 -2.16 3.96 3.47
CA TYR A 39 -0.80 3.71 2.95
C TYR A 39 0.30 4.40 3.74
N ILE A 40 0.02 5.54 4.40
CA ILE A 40 0.97 6.20 5.31
C ILE A 40 1.27 5.27 6.48
N VAL A 41 0.21 4.69 7.07
CA VAL A 41 0.37 3.73 8.18
C VAL A 41 1.18 2.52 7.74
N MET A 42 0.86 1.94 6.57
CA MET A 42 1.59 0.81 6.00
C MET A 42 3.09 1.13 5.81
N ALA A 43 3.41 2.29 5.23
CA ALA A 43 4.80 2.72 5.01
C ALA A 43 5.55 2.90 6.33
N VAL A 44 4.96 3.60 7.30
CA VAL A 44 5.55 3.80 8.63
C VAL A 44 5.80 2.46 9.32
N TYR A 45 4.88 1.50 9.22
CA TYR A 45 5.07 0.16 9.78
C TYR A 45 6.16 -0.63 9.06
N CYS A 46 6.28 -0.52 7.74
CA CYS A 46 7.40 -1.11 6.99
C CYS A 46 8.75 -0.59 7.49
N CYS A 47 8.82 0.71 7.81
CA CYS A 47 10.04 1.36 8.26
C CYS A 47 10.37 1.07 9.74
N SER A 48 9.38 1.12 10.64
CA SER A 48 9.60 1.08 12.09
C SER A 48 9.56 -0.32 12.68
N VAL A 49 8.62 -1.16 12.25
CA VAL A 49 8.40 -2.51 12.80
C VAL A 49 9.03 -3.58 11.91
N GLY A 50 8.98 -3.39 10.60
CA GLY A 50 9.59 -4.26 9.61
C GLY A 50 8.68 -4.56 8.43
N VAL A 51 9.30 -5.00 7.34
CA VAL A 51 8.64 -5.22 6.04
C VAL A 51 7.43 -6.15 6.16
N ILE A 52 7.59 -7.28 6.87
CA ILE A 52 6.52 -8.28 7.04
C ILE A 52 5.32 -7.68 7.78
N SER A 53 5.56 -6.98 8.90
CA SER A 53 4.49 -6.36 9.68
C SER A 53 3.77 -5.27 8.90
N GLY A 54 4.50 -4.41 8.17
CA GLY A 54 3.91 -3.38 7.32
C GLY A 54 3.09 -3.97 6.17
N THR A 55 3.59 -5.03 5.53
CA THR A 55 2.83 -5.74 4.46
C THR A 55 1.54 -6.35 5.03
N ILE A 56 1.58 -6.97 6.21
CA ILE A 56 0.40 -7.52 6.87
C ILE A 56 -0.60 -6.39 7.19
N VAL A 57 -0.12 -5.25 7.72
CA VAL A 57 -0.96 -4.09 8.01
C VAL A 57 -1.72 -3.61 6.78
N GLY A 58 -1.03 -3.42 5.65
CA GLY A 58 -1.66 -3.00 4.39
C GLY A 58 -2.61 -4.05 3.81
N THR A 59 -2.23 -5.32 3.87
CA THR A 59 -3.01 -6.42 3.29
C THR A 59 -4.27 -6.73 4.09
N VAL A 60 -4.12 -6.98 5.40
CA VAL A 60 -5.26 -7.29 6.29
C VAL A 60 -6.12 -6.05 6.47
N GLY A 61 -5.52 -4.85 6.52
CA GLY A 61 -6.25 -3.60 6.59
C GLY A 61 -7.20 -3.40 5.41
N VAL A 62 -6.76 -3.66 4.17
CA VAL A 62 -7.64 -3.62 2.98
C VAL A 62 -8.73 -4.68 3.03
N ILE A 63 -8.42 -5.91 3.49
CA ILE A 63 -9.44 -6.95 3.64
C ILE A 63 -10.55 -6.48 4.58
N LEU A 64 -10.19 -5.99 5.76
CA LEU A 64 -11.16 -5.49 6.75
C LEU A 64 -11.95 -4.29 6.22
N TYR A 65 -11.27 -3.33 5.57
CA TYR A 65 -11.93 -2.19 4.94
C TYR A 65 -12.97 -2.62 3.90
N CYS A 66 -12.61 -3.54 3.00
CA CYS A 66 -13.51 -4.04 1.98
C CYS A 66 -14.71 -4.81 2.57
N LEU A 67 -14.49 -5.57 3.63
CA LEU A 67 -15.57 -6.27 4.34
C LEU A 67 -16.57 -5.31 5.00
N LEU A 68 -16.08 -4.16 5.49
CA LEU A 68 -16.92 -3.18 6.18
C LEU A 68 -17.73 -2.29 5.22
N ILE A 69 -17.17 -1.90 4.07
CA ILE A 69 -17.76 -0.82 3.24
C ILE A 69 -17.89 -1.18 1.77
N SER A 70 -16.82 -1.63 1.12
CA SER A 70 -16.77 -1.73 -0.36
C SER A 70 -17.30 -3.05 -0.91
N GLY A 71 -17.52 -4.04 -0.06
CA GLY A 71 -17.83 -5.40 -0.49
C GLY A 71 -16.64 -6.11 -1.13
N LEU A 72 -16.84 -7.37 -1.49
CA LEU A 72 -15.76 -8.29 -1.88
C LEU A 72 -15.23 -8.08 -3.31
N ARG A 73 -15.93 -7.29 -4.15
CA ARG A 73 -15.62 -7.21 -5.59
C ARG A 73 -14.22 -6.70 -5.91
N GLY A 74 -13.80 -5.57 -5.33
CA GLY A 74 -12.47 -4.98 -5.59
C GLY A 74 -11.35 -5.55 -4.72
N MET A 75 -11.69 -6.34 -3.71
CA MET A 75 -10.77 -6.80 -2.66
C MET A 75 -9.56 -7.60 -3.20
N PRO A 76 -9.72 -8.64 -4.03
CA PRO A 76 -8.59 -9.50 -4.39
C PRO A 76 -7.48 -8.77 -5.13
N GLY A 77 -7.84 -7.91 -6.09
CA GLY A 77 -6.87 -7.12 -6.84
C GLY A 77 -6.09 -6.15 -5.94
N TRP A 78 -6.80 -5.47 -5.04
CA TRP A 78 -6.20 -4.52 -4.11
C TRP A 78 -5.31 -5.19 -3.06
N VAL A 79 -5.71 -6.34 -2.53
CA VAL A 79 -4.93 -7.15 -1.60
C VAL A 79 -3.59 -7.57 -2.22
N ILE A 80 -3.62 -8.13 -3.43
CA ILE A 80 -2.41 -8.54 -4.14
C ILE A 80 -1.51 -7.33 -4.44
N GLY A 81 -2.10 -6.22 -4.88
CA GLY A 81 -1.38 -4.96 -5.06
C GLY A 81 -0.64 -4.52 -3.79
N ASN A 82 -1.30 -4.57 -2.64
CA ASN A 82 -0.70 -4.18 -1.36
C ASN A 82 0.42 -5.11 -0.90
N ILE A 83 0.32 -6.41 -1.20
CA ILE A 83 1.42 -7.35 -0.92
C ILE A 83 2.67 -6.93 -1.70
N VAL A 84 2.52 -6.64 -2.99
CA VAL A 84 3.63 -6.22 -3.86
C VAL A 84 4.23 -4.89 -3.36
N ILE A 85 3.39 -3.90 -3.09
CA ILE A 85 3.84 -2.59 -2.58
C ILE A 85 4.57 -2.77 -1.25
N GLY A 86 4.00 -3.51 -0.30
CA GLY A 86 4.58 -3.72 1.02
C GLY A 86 5.94 -4.38 0.99
N ILE A 87 6.11 -5.40 0.15
CA ILE A 87 7.38 -6.10 0.00
C ILE A 87 8.41 -5.21 -0.69
N VAL A 88 8.09 -4.67 -1.86
CA VAL A 88 9.07 -3.92 -2.68
C VAL A 88 9.44 -2.59 -2.03
N ALA A 89 8.46 -1.77 -1.65
CA ALA A 89 8.73 -0.50 -0.97
C ALA A 89 9.35 -0.73 0.42
N GLY A 90 8.87 -1.72 1.17
CA GLY A 90 9.42 -2.04 2.49
C GLY A 90 10.88 -2.50 2.44
N LEU A 91 11.25 -3.33 1.46
CA LEU A 91 12.65 -3.71 1.25
C LEU A 91 13.50 -2.49 0.84
N ALA A 92 12.99 -1.65 -0.05
CA ALA A 92 13.68 -0.43 -0.44
C ALA A 92 13.95 0.49 0.75
N PHE A 93 12.96 0.74 1.61
CA PHE A 93 13.14 1.52 2.84
C PHE A 93 14.20 0.91 3.77
N ARG A 94 14.24 -0.41 3.90
CA ARG A 94 15.25 -1.11 4.70
C ARG A 94 16.66 -0.91 4.16
N TYR A 95 16.86 -1.02 2.84
CA TYR A 95 18.18 -0.88 2.22
C TYR A 95 18.63 0.57 2.14
N THR A 96 17.73 1.49 1.83
CA THR A 96 18.07 2.91 1.71
C THR A 96 18.47 3.53 3.05
N ARG A 97 17.95 3.04 4.17
CA ARG A 97 18.35 3.47 5.53
C ARG A 97 19.84 3.33 5.80
N LEU A 98 20.54 2.41 5.13
CA LEU A 98 21.97 2.19 5.29
C LEU A 98 22.84 3.19 4.52
N MET A 99 22.22 4.03 3.68
CA MET A 99 22.96 4.97 2.83
C MET A 99 23.28 6.27 3.55
N PRO A 100 24.52 6.76 3.47
CA PRO A 100 24.95 7.98 4.16
C PRO A 100 24.39 9.26 3.51
N ASN A 101 24.11 9.22 2.20
CA ASN A 101 23.66 10.39 1.45
C ASN A 101 22.12 10.51 1.51
N LYS A 102 21.63 11.56 2.20
CA LYS A 102 20.22 11.84 2.40
C LYS A 102 19.45 12.06 1.08
N TYR A 103 20.02 12.81 0.16
CA TYR A 103 19.34 13.08 -1.13
C TYR A 103 19.21 11.83 -1.98
N LEU A 104 20.25 11.00 -2.04
CA LEU A 104 20.22 9.72 -2.75
C LEU A 104 19.19 8.77 -2.12
N ARG A 105 19.08 8.77 -0.80
CA ARG A 105 18.11 7.97 -0.05
C ARG A 105 16.66 8.36 -0.43
N TYR A 106 16.33 9.66 -0.39
CA TYR A 106 15.00 10.13 -0.80
C TYR A 106 14.69 9.78 -2.26
N PHE A 107 15.65 9.98 -3.15
CA PHE A 107 15.49 9.65 -4.55
C PHE A 107 15.20 8.16 -4.77
N LEU A 108 15.97 7.28 -4.14
CA LEU A 108 15.77 5.84 -4.25
C LEU A 108 14.47 5.37 -3.60
N CYS A 109 14.06 5.95 -2.47
CA CYS A 109 12.75 5.70 -1.89
C CYS A 109 11.63 6.11 -2.84
N ALA A 110 11.71 7.28 -3.47
CA ALA A 110 10.72 7.74 -4.43
C ALA A 110 10.63 6.80 -5.66
N VAL A 111 11.78 6.42 -6.23
CA VAL A 111 11.82 5.45 -7.34
C VAL A 111 11.21 4.11 -6.94
N ALA A 112 11.52 3.62 -5.74
CA ALA A 112 10.96 2.36 -5.24
C ALA A 112 9.45 2.44 -5.00
N ILE A 113 8.95 3.56 -4.49
CA ILE A 113 7.51 3.80 -4.32
C ILE A 113 6.82 3.77 -5.68
N VAL A 114 7.30 4.55 -6.65
CA VAL A 114 6.70 4.60 -7.99
C VAL A 114 6.71 3.22 -8.65
N SER A 115 7.84 2.51 -8.62
CA SER A 115 7.96 1.19 -9.22
C SER A 115 7.11 0.12 -8.53
N SER A 116 7.07 0.12 -7.18
CA SER A 116 6.26 -0.84 -6.42
C SER A 116 4.77 -0.62 -6.62
N THR A 117 4.32 0.64 -6.63
CA THR A 117 2.93 1.00 -6.86
C THR A 117 2.52 0.72 -8.30
N PHE A 118 3.40 0.98 -9.26
CA PHE A 118 3.17 0.61 -10.66
C PHE A 118 2.98 -0.91 -10.82
N LEU A 119 3.88 -1.71 -10.27
CA LEU A 119 3.76 -3.17 -10.29
C LEU A 119 2.51 -3.66 -9.54
N GLY A 120 2.22 -3.12 -8.36
CA GLY A 120 1.12 -3.56 -7.51
C GLY A 120 -0.25 -3.14 -8.03
N ILE A 121 -0.45 -1.84 -8.25
CA ILE A 121 -1.78 -1.29 -8.60
C ILE A 121 -2.02 -1.32 -10.10
N PHE A 122 -1.06 -0.86 -10.89
CA PHE A 122 -1.28 -0.77 -12.33
C PHE A 122 -1.24 -2.14 -13.02
N ILE A 123 -0.26 -3.00 -12.68
CA ILE A 123 -0.10 -4.31 -13.33
C ILE A 123 -0.89 -5.40 -12.60
N MET A 124 -0.50 -5.73 -11.36
CA MET A 124 -1.04 -6.90 -10.68
C MET A 124 -2.53 -6.79 -10.37
N LYS A 125 -2.99 -5.63 -9.86
CA LYS A 125 -4.41 -5.39 -9.64
C LYS A 125 -5.21 -5.48 -10.94
N SER A 126 -4.72 -4.86 -12.03
CA SER A 126 -5.41 -4.90 -13.33
C SER A 126 -5.50 -6.31 -13.92
N ILE A 127 -4.45 -7.13 -13.76
CA ILE A 127 -4.48 -8.55 -14.16
C ILE A 127 -5.54 -9.32 -13.38
N VAL A 128 -5.55 -9.18 -12.07
CA VAL A 128 -6.53 -9.87 -11.21
C VAL A 128 -7.96 -9.43 -11.56
N GLU A 129 -8.19 -8.14 -11.75
CA GLU A 129 -9.48 -7.60 -12.13
C GLU A 129 -9.91 -8.03 -13.55
N MET A 130 -8.98 -8.18 -14.49
CA MET A 130 -9.25 -8.73 -15.82
C MET A 130 -9.86 -10.13 -15.72
N TYR A 131 -9.26 -11.00 -14.90
CA TYR A 131 -9.79 -12.36 -14.70
C TYR A 131 -11.12 -12.38 -13.95
N LEU A 132 -11.27 -11.54 -12.91
CA LEU A 132 -12.49 -11.52 -12.09
C LEU A 132 -13.70 -10.93 -12.82
N TYR A 133 -13.48 -9.93 -13.66
CA TYR A 133 -14.58 -9.21 -14.34
C TYR A 133 -14.69 -9.55 -15.81
N SER A 134 -13.84 -10.42 -16.34
CA SER A 134 -13.81 -10.79 -17.77
C SER A 134 -13.76 -9.58 -18.70
N GLN A 135 -13.03 -8.52 -18.30
CA GLN A 135 -12.87 -7.28 -19.05
C GLN A 135 -11.45 -7.13 -19.60
N PRO A 136 -11.25 -6.43 -20.74
CA PRO A 136 -9.93 -6.26 -21.32
C PRO A 136 -8.98 -5.52 -20.37
N PHE A 137 -7.72 -5.97 -20.35
CA PHE A 137 -6.67 -5.40 -19.48
C PHE A 137 -6.54 -3.89 -19.61
N LEU A 138 -6.54 -3.36 -20.85
CA LEU A 138 -6.39 -1.92 -21.10
C LEU A 138 -7.48 -1.08 -20.44
N LEU A 139 -8.71 -1.56 -20.42
CA LEU A 139 -9.83 -0.86 -19.78
C LEU A 139 -9.65 -0.83 -18.26
N ARG A 140 -9.18 -1.92 -17.67
CA ARG A 140 -8.90 -1.95 -16.22
C ARG A 140 -7.68 -1.13 -15.85
N ALA A 141 -6.61 -1.21 -16.64
CA ALA A 141 -5.41 -0.42 -16.43
C ALA A 141 -5.70 1.10 -16.54
N SER A 142 -6.51 1.54 -17.51
CA SER A 142 -6.89 2.96 -17.62
C SER A 142 -7.67 3.45 -16.40
N ASN A 143 -8.56 2.64 -15.85
CA ASN A 143 -9.29 2.99 -14.63
C ASN A 143 -8.37 3.01 -13.39
N ASN A 144 -7.42 2.08 -13.30
CA ASN A 144 -6.49 1.99 -12.18
C ASN A 144 -5.38 3.07 -12.21
N ILE A 145 -5.23 3.86 -13.28
CA ILE A 145 -4.24 4.94 -13.36
C ILE A 145 -4.49 6.03 -12.30
N PHE A 146 -5.75 6.33 -12.02
CA PHE A 146 -6.12 7.31 -10.99
C PHE A 146 -5.76 6.80 -9.59
N ALA A 147 -6.03 5.52 -9.31
CA ALA A 147 -5.63 4.90 -8.05
C ALA A 147 -4.10 4.87 -7.92
N PHE A 148 -3.38 4.52 -8.99
CA PHE A 148 -1.92 4.53 -9.01
C PHE A 148 -1.35 5.92 -8.66
N ILE A 149 -1.82 6.99 -9.30
CA ILE A 149 -1.35 8.35 -9.04
C ILE A 149 -1.63 8.74 -7.58
N ALA A 150 -2.84 8.48 -7.10
CA ALA A 150 -3.22 8.78 -5.73
C ALA A 150 -2.34 8.07 -4.70
N ASP A 151 -2.12 6.78 -4.88
CA ASP A 151 -1.35 5.94 -3.96
C ASP A 151 0.14 6.33 -3.97
N VAL A 152 0.70 6.69 -5.14
CA VAL A 152 2.06 7.23 -5.24
C VAL A 152 2.19 8.53 -4.45
N VAL A 153 1.26 9.46 -4.60
CA VAL A 153 1.29 10.74 -3.88
C VAL A 153 1.24 10.50 -2.37
N VAL A 154 0.33 9.66 -1.89
CA VAL A 154 0.19 9.34 -0.45
C VAL A 154 1.46 8.68 0.10
N LEU A 155 2.03 7.71 -0.63
CA LEU A 155 3.25 7.02 -0.22
C LEU A 155 4.48 7.95 -0.23
N LEU A 156 4.58 8.89 -1.17
CA LEU A 156 5.64 9.90 -1.18
C LEU A 156 5.55 10.82 0.05
N PHE A 157 4.34 11.20 0.44
CA PHE A 157 4.12 11.95 1.69
C PHE A 157 4.52 11.16 2.94
N ALA A 158 4.52 9.82 2.89
CA ALA A 158 4.94 8.99 4.01
C ALA A 158 6.47 8.94 4.20
N VAL A 159 7.27 9.24 3.17
CA VAL A 159 8.74 9.13 3.22
C VAL A 159 9.37 9.94 4.36
N PRO A 160 9.00 11.21 4.63
CA PRO A 160 9.54 11.98 5.73
C PRO A 160 9.28 11.37 7.12
N PHE A 161 8.20 10.60 7.28
CA PHE A 161 7.85 9.93 8.53
C PHE A 161 8.63 8.62 8.74
N CYS A 162 9.31 8.14 7.70
CA CYS A 162 10.11 6.93 7.73
C CYS A 162 11.59 7.18 8.11
N GLU A 163 11.99 8.41 8.30
CA GLU A 163 13.31 8.86 8.69
C GLU A 163 13.39 9.28 10.15
#